data_02a2d163f509669af98c387c0b32bf38
#
_entry.id   02a2d163f509669af98c387c0b32bf38
#
_cell.length_a   1.000
_cell.length_b   1.000
_cell.length_c   1.000
_cell.angle_alpha   90.00
_cell.angle_beta   90.00
_cell.angle_gamma   90.00
#
_symmetry.space_group_name_H-M   'P 1'
#
loop_
_entity.id
_entity.type
_entity.pdbx_description
1 polymer ?
#
loop_
_entity_poly.entity_id
_entity_poly.type
_entity_poly.pdbx_seq_one_letter_code
_entity_poly.pdbx_strand_id
1 'polypeptide(L)'
;MSQYFKGIKDATKTLAAGLKVTMKEYFTPKSTEQYPENRKTTLHVSARHRGRLVFKRVEDPNDPQAVKRGLKIGDYKCTDCTLCEKACPNDTIKITAHVETDPETGRKKKALDDSQYDLGDCMFCMLCVNACNFDSIEFVNDFENAVFDRSKLVLHLDKEFYKGGSLPNLIDGGAPLTIGKFNTKTK
;
A
#
# COMPACT_ATOMS: atom_id res chain seq x y z
N MET A 1 30.51 59.60 -21.10
CA MET A 1 29.20 59.22 -21.67
C MET A 1 29.16 57.77 -22.16
N SER A 2 30.19 57.24 -22.79
CA SER A 2 30.26 55.85 -23.30
C SER A 2 30.06 54.76 -22.25
N GLN A 3 30.60 54.94 -21.06
CA GLN A 3 30.53 53.94 -19.95
C GLN A 3 29.11 53.80 -19.36
N TYR A 4 28.37 54.90 -19.26
CA TYR A 4 26.99 54.93 -18.78
C TYR A 4 26.05 54.15 -19.71
N PHE A 5 26.14 54.36 -21.01
CA PHE A 5 25.29 53.64 -21.98
C PHE A 5 25.65 52.15 -22.05
N LYS A 6 26.92 51.79 -21.83
CA LYS A 6 27.34 50.42 -21.74
C LYS A 6 26.72 49.75 -20.52
N GLY A 7 26.72 50.42 -19.36
CA GLY A 7 26.08 49.90 -18.13
C GLY A 7 24.57 49.67 -18.30
N ILE A 8 23.86 50.59 -18.96
CA ILE A 8 22.43 50.42 -19.27
C ILE A 8 22.20 49.20 -20.18
N LYS A 9 22.99 49.07 -21.22
CA LYS A 9 22.89 47.92 -22.14
C LYS A 9 23.15 46.60 -21.46
N ASP A 10 24.12 46.50 -20.56
CA ASP A 10 24.41 45.30 -19.81
C ASP A 10 23.30 44.97 -18.79
N ALA A 11 22.76 45.98 -18.11
CA ALA A 11 21.63 45.84 -17.21
C ALA A 11 20.36 45.32 -17.92
N THR A 12 20.02 45.92 -19.08
CA THR A 12 18.85 45.44 -19.85
C THR A 12 19.02 44.04 -20.39
N LYS A 13 20.23 43.69 -20.80
CA LYS A 13 20.55 42.32 -21.25
C LYS A 13 20.42 41.29 -20.12
N THR A 14 20.88 41.63 -18.93
CA THR A 14 20.76 40.77 -17.75
C THR A 14 19.33 40.57 -17.30
N LEU A 15 18.53 41.67 -17.31
CA LEU A 15 17.10 41.61 -17.03
C LEU A 15 16.34 40.76 -18.06
N ALA A 16 16.62 40.95 -19.34
CA ALA A 16 16.02 40.14 -20.41
C ALA A 16 16.39 38.65 -20.29
N ALA A 17 17.63 38.32 -19.88
CA ALA A 17 18.05 36.96 -19.62
C ALA A 17 17.26 36.34 -18.47
N GLY A 18 17.05 37.07 -17.37
CA GLY A 18 16.26 36.58 -16.24
C GLY A 18 14.80 36.36 -16.63
N LEU A 19 14.18 37.32 -17.33
CA LEU A 19 12.82 37.19 -17.82
C LEU A 19 12.63 36.02 -18.79
N LYS A 20 13.63 35.74 -19.63
CA LYS A 20 13.60 34.59 -20.53
C LYS A 20 13.56 33.26 -19.75
N VAL A 21 14.30 33.14 -18.65
CA VAL A 21 14.29 31.94 -17.82
C VAL A 21 12.91 31.74 -17.16
N THR A 22 12.36 32.79 -16.55
CA THR A 22 11.04 32.70 -15.91
C THR A 22 9.94 32.39 -16.92
N MET A 23 10.00 32.98 -18.11
CA MET A 23 9.05 32.68 -19.18
C MET A 23 9.14 31.23 -19.66
N LYS A 24 10.36 30.70 -19.76
CA LYS A 24 10.56 29.27 -20.09
C LYS A 24 9.90 28.37 -19.04
N GLU A 25 10.13 28.66 -17.75
CA GLU A 25 9.54 27.87 -16.66
C GLU A 25 8.01 28.00 -16.62
N TYR A 26 7.45 29.15 -16.97
CA TYR A 26 6.01 29.35 -17.07
C TYR A 26 5.34 28.39 -18.08
N PHE A 27 5.99 28.11 -19.21
CA PHE A 27 5.49 27.19 -20.24
C PHE A 27 5.93 25.73 -20.03
N THR A 28 6.77 25.46 -19.02
CA THR A 28 7.17 24.08 -18.71
C THR A 28 5.99 23.32 -18.09
N PRO A 29 5.74 22.07 -18.52
CA PRO A 29 4.68 21.25 -17.92
C PRO A 29 4.87 21.12 -16.41
N LYS A 30 3.78 21.27 -15.66
CA LYS A 30 3.82 21.17 -14.19
C LYS A 30 4.18 19.75 -13.79
N SER A 31 5.16 19.60 -12.90
CA SER A 31 5.55 18.31 -12.29
C SER A 31 4.73 17.98 -11.04
N THR A 32 3.96 18.95 -10.52
CA THR A 32 3.15 18.79 -9.32
C THR A 32 1.93 17.93 -9.60
N GLU A 33 1.72 16.92 -8.80
CA GLU A 33 0.48 16.13 -8.77
C GLU A 33 -0.52 16.79 -7.82
N GLN A 34 -1.72 17.06 -8.31
CA GLN A 34 -2.79 17.69 -7.53
C GLN A 34 -3.60 16.61 -6.81
N TYR A 35 -3.17 16.20 -5.65
CA TYR A 35 -3.93 15.31 -4.80
C TYR A 35 -4.84 16.14 -3.88
N PRO A 36 -6.12 15.79 -3.67
CA PRO A 36 -6.82 14.56 -4.15
C PRO A 36 -7.54 14.71 -5.51
N GLU A 37 -7.53 15.86 -6.17
CA GLU A 37 -8.39 16.17 -7.33
C GLU A 37 -8.13 15.25 -8.52
N ASN A 38 -6.88 14.97 -8.83
CA ASN A 38 -6.50 14.12 -9.97
C ASN A 38 -6.09 12.70 -9.59
N ARG A 39 -6.54 12.24 -8.44
CA ARG A 39 -6.32 10.90 -7.89
C ARG A 39 -6.60 9.75 -8.88
N LYS A 40 -7.61 9.91 -9.75
CA LYS A 40 -7.99 8.90 -10.74
C LYS A 40 -7.23 8.98 -12.06
N THR A 41 -6.61 10.11 -12.35
CA THR A 41 -6.07 10.41 -13.69
C THR A 41 -4.56 10.46 -13.76
N THR A 42 -3.92 11.16 -12.85
CA THR A 42 -2.47 11.46 -12.93
C THR A 42 -1.67 11.02 -11.72
N LEU A 43 -2.32 10.59 -10.64
CA LEU A 43 -1.62 10.10 -9.45
C LEU A 43 -0.74 8.91 -9.81
N HIS A 44 0.55 9.04 -9.53
CA HIS A 44 1.53 7.99 -9.73
C HIS A 44 1.88 7.33 -8.40
N VAL A 45 1.49 6.08 -8.23
CA VAL A 45 1.90 5.26 -7.09
C VAL A 45 2.95 4.27 -7.56
N SER A 46 4.11 4.26 -6.91
CA SER A 46 5.18 3.31 -7.23
C SER A 46 4.70 1.85 -7.08
N ALA A 47 5.13 0.96 -7.98
CA ALA A 47 4.82 -0.47 -7.91
C ALA A 47 5.30 -1.14 -6.61
N ARG A 48 6.31 -0.55 -5.95
CA ARG A 48 6.83 -1.04 -4.66
C ARG A 48 6.29 -0.27 -3.46
N HIS A 49 5.22 0.52 -3.66
CA HIS A 49 4.61 1.24 -2.55
C HIS A 49 4.04 0.24 -1.53
N ARG A 50 4.24 0.55 -0.25
CA ARG A 50 3.77 -0.27 0.87
C ARG A 50 2.73 0.53 1.63
N GLY A 51 1.48 0.34 1.26
CA GLY A 51 0.37 1.02 1.90
C GLY A 51 -0.16 0.22 3.09
N ARG A 52 -0.99 -0.77 2.86
CA ARG A 52 -1.62 -1.57 3.91
C ARG A 52 -1.28 -3.05 3.77
N LEU A 53 -1.11 -3.73 4.91
CA LEU A 53 -0.90 -5.18 4.94
C LEU A 53 -2.23 -5.91 4.79
N VAL A 54 -2.26 -6.95 3.98
CA VAL A 54 -3.44 -7.78 3.75
C VAL A 54 -3.08 -9.27 3.73
N PHE A 55 -4.05 -10.12 4.05
CA PHE A 55 -3.92 -11.55 3.83
C PHE A 55 -4.31 -11.90 2.39
N LYS A 56 -3.45 -12.67 1.73
CA LYS A 56 -3.75 -13.26 0.42
C LYS A 56 -4.75 -14.40 0.56
N ARG A 57 -5.68 -14.44 -0.36
CA ARG A 57 -6.59 -15.57 -0.54
C ARG A 57 -6.23 -16.33 -1.81
N VAL A 58 -6.72 -17.54 -1.90
CA VAL A 58 -6.59 -18.34 -3.12
C VAL A 58 -7.52 -17.75 -4.18
N GLU A 59 -6.93 -17.18 -5.22
CA GLU A 59 -7.66 -16.64 -6.39
C GLU A 59 -7.64 -17.64 -7.55
N ASP A 60 -6.50 -18.30 -7.77
CA ASP A 60 -6.31 -19.25 -8.84
C ASP A 60 -6.51 -20.69 -8.37
N PRO A 61 -7.35 -21.50 -9.05
CA PRO A 61 -7.56 -22.90 -8.69
C PRO A 61 -6.29 -23.76 -8.89
N ASN A 62 -5.34 -23.28 -9.71
CA ASN A 62 -4.10 -23.99 -10.04
C ASN A 62 -2.89 -23.51 -9.19
N ASP A 63 -3.09 -22.71 -8.15
CA ASP A 63 -2.01 -22.31 -7.28
C ASP A 63 -1.35 -23.55 -6.64
N PRO A 64 -0.04 -23.79 -6.89
CA PRO A 64 0.63 -25.00 -6.44
C PRO A 64 0.66 -25.16 -4.91
N GLN A 65 0.60 -24.05 -4.17
CA GLN A 65 0.52 -24.10 -2.71
C GLN A 65 -0.90 -24.41 -2.22
N ALA A 66 -1.91 -23.85 -2.89
CA ALA A 66 -3.31 -24.13 -2.58
C ALA A 66 -3.67 -25.58 -2.86
N VAL A 67 -3.27 -26.13 -4.02
CA VAL A 67 -3.50 -27.52 -4.41
C VAL A 67 -2.85 -28.49 -3.43
N LYS A 68 -1.59 -28.28 -3.05
CA LYS A 68 -0.88 -29.14 -2.06
C LYS A 68 -1.55 -29.18 -0.70
N ARG A 69 -2.23 -28.10 -0.32
CA ARG A 69 -2.89 -27.95 0.99
C ARG A 69 -4.39 -28.21 0.94
N GLY A 70 -4.96 -28.47 -0.24
CA GLY A 70 -6.39 -28.70 -0.43
C GLY A 70 -7.25 -27.47 -0.15
N LEU A 71 -6.70 -26.25 -0.34
CA LEU A 71 -7.40 -25.00 -0.15
C LEU A 71 -8.35 -24.75 -1.33
N LYS A 72 -9.52 -24.20 -1.02
CA LYS A 72 -10.52 -23.81 -2.01
C LYS A 72 -10.33 -22.34 -2.40
N ILE A 73 -10.91 -21.95 -3.54
CA ILE A 73 -10.95 -20.55 -3.96
C ILE A 73 -11.63 -19.72 -2.86
N GLY A 74 -10.98 -18.64 -2.43
CA GLY A 74 -11.43 -17.76 -1.36
C GLY A 74 -10.88 -18.09 0.03
N ASP A 75 -10.26 -19.25 0.23
CA ASP A 75 -9.61 -19.59 1.49
C ASP A 75 -8.33 -18.75 1.70
N TYR A 76 -7.97 -18.53 2.95
CA TYR A 76 -6.72 -17.87 3.30
C TYR A 76 -5.51 -18.78 3.04
N LYS A 77 -4.45 -18.20 2.49
CA LYS A 77 -3.16 -18.90 2.36
C LYS A 77 -2.42 -19.04 3.69
N CYS A 78 -2.83 -18.32 4.72
CA CYS A 78 -2.22 -18.34 6.04
C CYS A 78 -2.33 -19.73 6.68
N THR A 79 -1.32 -20.11 7.47
CA THR A 79 -1.22 -21.38 8.23
C THR A 79 -1.15 -21.17 9.73
N ASP A 80 -1.37 -19.93 10.18
CA ASP A 80 -1.35 -19.52 11.58
C ASP A 80 -0.06 -19.92 12.30
N CYS A 81 1.07 -19.85 11.57
CA CYS A 81 2.38 -20.26 12.07
C CYS A 81 3.07 -19.22 12.97
N THR A 82 2.50 -18.01 13.12
CA THR A 82 3.01 -16.89 13.94
C THR A 82 4.40 -16.35 13.56
N LEU A 83 4.97 -16.75 12.43
CA LEU A 83 6.29 -16.26 12.01
C LEU A 83 6.31 -14.77 11.73
N CYS A 84 5.22 -14.22 11.16
CA CYS A 84 5.09 -12.79 10.89
C CYS A 84 5.02 -11.96 12.19
N GLU A 85 4.35 -12.47 13.23
CA GLU A 85 4.31 -11.87 14.56
C GLU A 85 5.71 -11.80 15.17
N LYS A 86 6.44 -12.93 15.18
CA LYS A 86 7.81 -13.01 15.71
C LYS A 86 8.83 -12.18 14.93
N ALA A 87 8.58 -11.94 13.65
CA ALA A 87 9.45 -11.15 12.79
C ALA A 87 9.18 -9.63 12.91
N CYS A 88 8.09 -9.24 13.55
CA CYS A 88 7.71 -7.83 13.68
C CYS A 88 8.50 -7.18 14.83
N PRO A 89 9.32 -6.14 14.57
CA PRO A 89 10.09 -5.49 15.62
C PRO A 89 9.23 -4.66 16.59
N ASN A 90 8.02 -4.25 16.16
CA ASN A 90 7.11 -3.40 16.93
C ASN A 90 5.88 -4.16 17.47
N ASP A 91 5.85 -5.48 17.35
CA ASP A 91 4.72 -6.32 17.79
C ASP A 91 3.35 -5.85 17.26
N THR A 92 3.33 -5.31 16.03
CA THR A 92 2.11 -4.77 15.40
C THR A 92 1.15 -5.85 14.89
N ILE A 93 1.62 -7.08 14.79
CA ILE A 93 0.83 -8.23 14.31
C ILE A 93 0.65 -9.20 15.48
N LYS A 94 -0.61 -9.57 15.75
CA LYS A 94 -0.96 -10.61 16.74
C LYS A 94 -1.88 -11.64 16.10
N ILE A 95 -1.48 -12.90 16.20
CA ILE A 95 -2.22 -14.02 15.62
C ILE A 95 -2.70 -14.93 16.74
N THR A 96 -3.99 -15.05 16.88
CA THR A 96 -4.64 -15.98 17.80
C THR A 96 -5.21 -17.15 17.01
N ALA A 97 -4.82 -18.36 17.35
CA ALA A 97 -5.28 -19.57 16.68
C ALA A 97 -5.55 -20.67 17.69
N HIS A 98 -6.59 -21.47 17.46
CA HIS A 98 -6.87 -22.68 18.22
C HIS A 98 -6.57 -23.93 17.39
N VAL A 99 -6.57 -25.08 18.07
CA VAL A 99 -6.37 -26.37 17.41
C VAL A 99 -7.71 -27.05 17.25
N GLU A 100 -8.17 -27.17 16.02
CA GLU A 100 -9.34 -27.94 15.66
C GLU A 100 -8.91 -29.35 15.19
N THR A 101 -9.72 -30.36 15.53
CA THR A 101 -9.50 -31.72 15.06
C THR A 101 -10.52 -32.01 13.96
N ASP A 102 -10.05 -32.27 12.75
CA ASP A 102 -10.90 -32.67 11.63
C ASP A 102 -11.69 -33.94 11.96
N PRO A 103 -13.02 -33.90 11.92
CA PRO A 103 -13.87 -35.05 12.26
C PRO A 103 -13.69 -36.23 11.28
N GLU A 104 -13.29 -35.97 10.02
CA GLU A 104 -13.15 -37.00 9.00
C GLU A 104 -11.77 -37.68 9.01
N THR A 105 -10.72 -36.90 9.26
CA THR A 105 -9.33 -37.39 9.15
C THR A 105 -8.63 -37.57 10.48
N GLY A 106 -9.20 -37.09 11.59
CA GLY A 106 -8.61 -37.11 12.93
C GLY A 106 -7.31 -36.27 13.05
N ARG A 107 -6.97 -35.50 12.04
CA ARG A 107 -5.77 -34.63 12.02
C ARG A 107 -6.03 -33.32 12.74
N LYS A 108 -5.09 -32.92 13.58
CA LYS A 108 -5.10 -31.62 14.24
C LYS A 108 -4.71 -30.55 13.23
N LYS A 109 -5.60 -29.57 12.97
CA LYS A 109 -5.37 -28.40 12.14
C LYS A 109 -5.45 -27.16 13.01
N LYS A 110 -4.59 -26.18 12.76
CA LYS A 110 -4.74 -24.85 13.37
C LYS A 110 -5.81 -24.09 12.61
N ALA A 111 -6.73 -23.50 13.32
CA ALA A 111 -7.74 -22.59 12.79
C ALA A 111 -7.53 -21.20 13.36
N LEU A 112 -7.60 -20.20 12.51
CA LEU A 112 -7.41 -18.80 12.87
C LEU A 112 -8.64 -18.28 13.61
N ASP A 113 -8.47 -17.75 14.81
CA ASP A 113 -9.52 -17.08 15.58
C ASP A 113 -9.57 -15.60 15.29
N ASP A 114 -8.42 -14.94 15.35
CA ASP A 114 -8.29 -13.52 15.13
C ASP A 114 -6.86 -13.18 14.68
N SER A 115 -6.75 -12.17 13.83
CA SER A 115 -5.47 -11.65 13.37
C SER A 115 -5.49 -10.14 13.40
N GLN A 116 -4.99 -9.58 14.49
CA GLN A 116 -4.92 -8.13 14.67
C GLN A 116 -3.65 -7.57 14.03
N TYR A 117 -3.79 -6.44 13.38
CA TYR A 117 -2.71 -5.68 12.79
C TYR A 117 -2.87 -4.19 13.12
N ASP A 118 -1.94 -3.63 13.89
CA ASP A 118 -1.92 -2.19 14.18
C ASP A 118 -1.16 -1.44 13.09
N LEU A 119 -1.92 -0.83 12.18
CA LEU A 119 -1.38 0.00 11.11
C LEU A 119 -0.68 1.25 11.64
N GLY A 120 -1.13 1.78 12.80
CA GLY A 120 -0.59 2.99 13.41
C GLY A 120 0.84 2.85 13.93
N ASP A 121 1.24 1.64 14.30
CA ASP A 121 2.59 1.34 14.82
C ASP A 121 3.46 0.62 13.78
N CYS A 122 2.93 0.32 12.61
CA CYS A 122 3.66 -0.39 11.56
C CYS A 122 4.71 0.50 10.89
N MET A 123 5.95 0.01 10.78
CA MET A 123 7.05 0.68 10.08
C MET A 123 7.13 0.35 8.58
N PHE A 124 6.22 -0.46 8.06
CA PHE A 124 6.21 -0.89 6.66
C PHE A 124 7.55 -1.50 6.17
N CYS A 125 8.28 -2.19 7.06
CA CYS A 125 9.63 -2.70 6.81
C CYS A 125 9.68 -3.98 5.96
N MET A 126 8.55 -4.67 5.74
CA MET A 126 8.41 -5.94 5.02
C MET A 126 9.03 -7.18 5.70
N LEU A 127 9.52 -7.11 6.92
CA LEU A 127 10.09 -8.27 7.61
C LEU A 127 9.07 -9.40 7.77
N CYS A 128 7.82 -9.06 8.10
CA CYS A 128 6.72 -10.02 8.19
C CYS A 128 6.42 -10.73 6.87
N VAL A 129 6.45 -9.98 5.74
CA VAL A 129 6.24 -10.54 4.40
C VAL A 129 7.37 -11.49 4.04
N ASN A 130 8.62 -11.08 4.27
CA ASN A 130 9.81 -11.90 4.00
C ASN A 130 9.89 -13.14 4.89
N ALA A 131 9.37 -13.08 6.11
CA ALA A 131 9.32 -14.22 7.04
C ALA A 131 8.22 -15.24 6.69
N CYS A 132 7.28 -14.88 5.82
CA CYS A 132 6.15 -15.73 5.47
C CYS A 132 6.55 -16.78 4.42
N ASN A 133 6.75 -18.03 4.84
CA ASN A 133 7.08 -19.13 3.93
C ASN A 133 5.94 -19.54 2.98
N PHE A 134 4.73 -19.08 3.24
CA PHE A 134 3.53 -19.44 2.50
C PHE A 134 3.05 -18.35 1.55
N ASP A 135 3.80 -17.24 1.45
CA ASP A 135 3.39 -16.08 0.65
C ASP A 135 1.94 -15.65 0.93
N SER A 136 1.58 -15.66 2.22
CA SER A 136 0.19 -15.45 2.66
C SER A 136 -0.15 -14.01 2.96
N ILE A 137 0.85 -13.13 3.04
CA ILE A 137 0.68 -11.71 3.35
C ILE A 137 1.43 -10.83 2.36
N GLU A 138 0.86 -9.67 2.07
CA GLU A 138 1.49 -8.67 1.20
C GLU A 138 1.07 -7.27 1.57
N PHE A 139 1.87 -6.28 1.14
CA PHE A 139 1.48 -4.88 1.19
C PHE A 139 0.81 -4.48 -0.11
N VAL A 140 -0.38 -3.90 0.00
CA VAL A 140 -1.10 -3.31 -1.13
C VAL A 140 -0.81 -1.81 -1.25
N ASN A 141 -1.16 -1.23 -2.39
CA ASN A 141 -0.91 0.18 -2.68
C ASN A 141 -1.94 1.13 -2.04
N ASP A 142 -2.81 0.64 -1.16
CA ASP A 142 -3.77 1.46 -0.45
C ASP A 142 -3.06 2.27 0.64
N PHE A 143 -3.02 3.59 0.47
CA PHE A 143 -2.32 4.52 1.36
C PHE A 143 -3.24 5.52 2.06
N GLU A 144 -4.53 5.55 1.71
CA GLU A 144 -5.49 6.47 2.30
C GLU A 144 -6.07 5.90 3.61
N ASN A 145 -5.25 5.93 4.65
CA ASN A 145 -5.56 5.34 5.95
C ASN A 145 -5.79 6.40 7.04
N ALA A 146 -6.17 7.63 6.67
CA ALA A 146 -6.42 8.70 7.62
C ALA A 146 -7.75 8.48 8.36
N VAL A 147 -7.70 8.43 9.67
CA VAL A 147 -8.86 8.25 10.56
C VAL A 147 -8.82 9.25 11.72
N PHE A 148 -9.99 9.58 12.28
CA PHE A 148 -10.05 10.46 13.46
C PHE A 148 -9.71 9.73 14.75
N ASP A 149 -10.04 8.45 14.84
CA ASP A 149 -9.81 7.63 16.02
C ASP A 149 -8.72 6.59 15.74
N ARG A 150 -7.67 6.57 16.57
CA ARG A 150 -6.57 5.63 16.44
C ARG A 150 -7.03 4.16 16.53
N SER A 151 -8.08 3.86 17.27
CA SER A 151 -8.60 2.50 17.39
C SER A 151 -9.00 1.89 16.04
N LYS A 152 -9.40 2.72 15.08
CA LYS A 152 -9.73 2.29 13.72
C LYS A 152 -8.54 1.86 12.86
N LEU A 153 -7.32 2.13 13.32
CA LEU A 153 -6.09 1.64 12.67
C LEU A 153 -5.71 0.22 13.11
N VAL A 154 -6.40 -0.32 14.11
CA VAL A 154 -6.29 -1.73 14.48
C VAL A 154 -7.21 -2.53 13.58
N LEU A 155 -6.62 -3.21 12.61
CA LEU A 155 -7.32 -3.97 11.57
C LEU A 155 -7.35 -5.46 11.93
N HIS A 156 -8.40 -6.14 11.51
CA HIS A 156 -8.53 -7.59 11.63
C HIS A 156 -8.36 -8.21 10.24
N LEU A 157 -7.14 -8.71 9.95
CA LEU A 157 -6.78 -9.19 8.62
C LEU A 157 -7.61 -10.39 8.14
N ASP A 158 -8.17 -11.16 9.07
CA ASP A 158 -9.09 -12.28 8.81
C ASP A 158 -10.50 -11.81 8.41
N LYS A 159 -10.94 -10.64 8.92
CA LYS A 159 -12.26 -10.08 8.67
C LYS A 159 -12.27 -9.12 7.47
N GLU A 160 -11.12 -8.51 7.19
CA GLU A 160 -10.98 -7.61 6.06
C GLU A 160 -10.84 -8.38 4.75
N PHE A 161 -11.80 -8.18 3.88
CA PHE A 161 -11.85 -8.87 2.61
C PHE A 161 -11.23 -8.03 1.50
N TYR A 162 -10.06 -8.44 1.02
CA TYR A 162 -9.48 -7.92 -0.21
C TYR A 162 -9.99 -8.73 -1.41
N LYS A 163 -10.98 -8.22 -2.12
CA LYS A 163 -11.49 -8.83 -3.34
C LYS A 163 -11.23 -7.89 -4.51
N GLY A 164 -10.27 -8.24 -5.33
CA GLY A 164 -10.06 -7.57 -6.63
C GLY A 164 -9.76 -6.08 -6.57
N GLY A 165 -9.14 -5.59 -5.50
CA GLY A 165 -8.72 -4.19 -5.38
C GLY A 165 -9.68 -3.25 -4.65
N SER A 166 -10.70 -3.78 -3.98
CA SER A 166 -11.57 -2.97 -3.12
C SER A 166 -11.35 -3.33 -1.66
N LEU A 167 -10.69 -2.46 -0.92
CA LEU A 167 -10.60 -2.53 0.54
C LEU A 167 -11.67 -1.65 1.18
N PRO A 168 -12.18 -2.01 2.37
CA PRO A 168 -13.04 -1.11 3.11
C PRO A 168 -12.30 0.21 3.35
N ASN A 169 -13.00 1.31 3.10
CA ASN A 169 -12.43 2.64 3.27
C ASN A 169 -12.25 2.93 4.76
N LEU A 170 -11.03 3.25 5.18
CA LEU A 170 -10.74 3.68 6.54
C LEU A 170 -11.08 5.16 6.78
N ILE A 171 -11.24 5.94 5.71
CA ILE A 171 -11.58 7.36 5.82
C ILE A 171 -13.05 7.50 6.22
N ASP A 172 -13.30 8.10 7.37
CA ASP A 172 -14.65 8.37 7.84
C ASP A 172 -15.40 9.28 6.85
N GLY A 173 -16.51 8.78 6.30
CA GLY A 173 -17.33 9.49 5.32
C GLY A 173 -16.80 9.48 3.87
N GLY A 174 -15.71 8.79 3.61
CA GLY A 174 -15.19 8.63 2.24
C GLY A 174 -15.96 7.59 1.43
N ALA A 175 -16.06 7.79 0.12
CA ALA A 175 -16.53 6.75 -0.79
C ALA A 175 -15.54 5.56 -0.77
N PRO A 176 -16.01 4.32 -0.90
CA PRO A 176 -15.11 3.17 -0.94
C PRO A 176 -14.05 3.38 -2.02
N LEU A 177 -12.79 3.26 -1.61
CA LEU A 177 -11.66 3.33 -2.51
C LEU A 177 -11.74 2.15 -3.47
N THR A 178 -12.30 2.38 -4.64
CA THR A 178 -11.99 1.53 -5.76
C THR A 178 -10.52 1.84 -6.07
N ILE A 179 -9.62 0.97 -5.66
CA ILE A 179 -8.25 1.00 -6.15
C ILE A 179 -8.38 0.69 -7.65
N GLY A 180 -8.73 1.73 -8.41
CA GLY A 180 -8.63 1.68 -9.85
C GLY A 180 -7.18 1.29 -10.13
N LYS A 181 -6.95 0.41 -11.10
CA LYS A 181 -5.61 0.03 -11.54
C LYS A 181 -4.77 1.30 -11.62
N PHE A 182 -4.02 1.57 -10.56
CA PHE A 182 -3.09 2.69 -10.55
C PHE A 182 -2.19 2.47 -11.75
N ASN A 183 -2.17 3.45 -12.65
CA ASN A 183 -1.35 3.37 -13.84
C ASN A 183 0.12 3.28 -13.39
N THR A 184 0.61 2.08 -13.22
CA THR A 184 2.03 1.79 -13.01
C THR A 184 2.78 2.03 -14.32
N LYS A 185 2.66 3.24 -14.88
CA LYS A 185 3.53 3.66 -15.96
C LYS A 185 4.90 3.90 -15.33
N THR A 186 5.73 2.89 -15.37
CA THR A 186 7.17 3.05 -15.25
C THR A 186 7.62 4.11 -16.25
N LYS A 187 8.10 5.25 -15.73
CA LYS A 187 8.95 6.15 -16.52
C LYS A 187 10.33 5.56 -16.57
#